data_41a5e9820148d9b81187b19884259707
#
_entry.id   41a5e9820148d9b81187b19884259707
#
_cell.length_a   1.000
_cell.length_b   1.000
_cell.length_c   1.000
_cell.angle_alpha   90.00
_cell.angle_beta   90.00
_cell.angle_gamma   90.00
#
_symmetry.space_group_name_H-M   'P 1'
#
loop_
_entity.id
_entity.type
_entity.pdbx_description
1 polymer ?
#
loop_
_entity_poly.entity_id
_entity_poly.type
_entity_poly.pdbx_seq_one_letter_code
_entity_poly.pdbx_strand_id
1 'polypeptide(L)'
;MLQTEDIQQWFEAKSWRIHPFQKEVWSHFENGKYGLLNAPTGSGKTLALWMPICKQISQHPSKKSGLKALWITPLKALAQEIELSTREVVDDLKLDISIGIRTGDTPNAVRAKQRKKLPDLLITTPESLHFLMSSKQMQQQFKNCCPIVF
;
A
#
# COMPACT_ATOMS: atom_id res chain seq x y z
N MET A 1 13.33 10.80 3.76
CA MET A 1 13.04 10.29 2.39
C MET A 1 13.66 8.90 2.27
N LEU A 2 12.86 7.90 1.94
CA LEU A 2 13.32 6.50 1.86
C LEU A 2 14.21 6.29 0.63
N GLN A 3 15.43 5.77 0.84
CA GLN A 3 16.40 5.46 -0.21
C GLN A 3 16.49 3.94 -0.44
N THR A 4 17.11 3.55 -1.54
CA THR A 4 17.31 2.14 -1.88
C THR A 4 18.20 1.44 -0.86
N GLU A 5 19.18 2.16 -0.33
CA GLU A 5 20.10 1.69 0.70
C GLU A 5 19.37 1.39 2.02
N ASP A 6 18.39 2.20 2.40
CA ASP A 6 17.57 1.97 3.61
C ASP A 6 16.76 0.68 3.48
N ILE A 7 16.20 0.43 2.30
CA ILE A 7 15.48 -0.82 2.00
C ILE A 7 16.43 -2.02 2.10
N GLN A 8 17.61 -1.92 1.51
CA GLN A 8 18.59 -3.00 1.56
C GLN A 8 19.00 -3.31 3.02
N GLN A 9 19.31 -2.30 3.81
CA GLN A 9 19.65 -2.45 5.24
C GLN A 9 18.51 -3.07 6.04
N TRP A 10 17.26 -2.71 5.72
CA TRP A 10 16.09 -3.30 6.37
C TRP A 10 15.98 -4.81 6.08
N PHE A 11 16.18 -5.25 4.82
CA PHE A 11 16.22 -6.67 4.48
C PHE A 11 17.37 -7.41 5.18
N GLU A 12 18.54 -6.81 5.22
CA GLU A 12 19.73 -7.38 5.90
C GLU A 12 19.49 -7.54 7.40
N ALA A 13 18.89 -6.54 8.05
CA ALA A 13 18.54 -6.60 9.48
C ALA A 13 17.54 -7.73 9.80
N LYS A 14 16.68 -8.10 8.86
CA LYS A 14 15.77 -9.25 8.96
C LYS A 14 16.42 -10.58 8.57
N SER A 15 17.66 -10.59 8.17
CA SER A 15 18.36 -11.75 7.56
C SER A 15 17.65 -12.26 6.31
N TRP A 16 16.98 -11.38 5.58
CA TRP A 16 16.29 -11.69 4.35
C TRP A 16 17.09 -11.26 3.14
N ARG A 17 16.93 -12.00 2.03
CA ARG A 17 17.50 -11.64 0.74
C ARG A 17 16.48 -10.91 -0.11
N ILE A 18 16.91 -9.87 -0.80
CA ILE A 18 16.14 -9.27 -1.87
C ILE A 18 16.21 -10.19 -3.09
N HIS A 19 15.07 -10.73 -3.51
CA HIS A 19 14.99 -11.62 -4.65
C HIS A 19 15.13 -10.86 -5.98
N PRO A 20 15.67 -11.49 -7.05
CA PRO A 20 15.79 -10.86 -8.36
C PRO A 20 14.47 -10.31 -8.89
N PHE A 21 13.37 -11.04 -8.75
CA PHE A 21 12.05 -10.58 -9.20
C PHE A 21 11.57 -9.32 -8.47
N GLN A 22 11.93 -9.14 -7.17
CA GLN A 22 11.60 -7.93 -6.44
C GLN A 22 12.30 -6.71 -7.03
N LYS A 23 13.59 -6.84 -7.35
CA LYS A 23 14.36 -5.77 -8.03
C LYS A 23 13.79 -5.44 -9.40
N GLU A 24 13.35 -6.44 -10.14
CA GLU A 24 12.71 -6.27 -11.44
C GLU A 24 11.39 -5.50 -11.32
N VAL A 25 10.54 -5.88 -10.37
CA VAL A 25 9.28 -5.17 -10.06
C VAL A 25 9.56 -3.71 -9.70
N TRP A 26 10.56 -3.46 -8.84
CA TRP A 26 10.92 -2.09 -8.43
C TRP A 26 11.38 -1.25 -9.64
N SER A 27 12.22 -1.81 -10.49
CA SER A 27 12.65 -1.13 -11.72
C SER A 27 11.47 -0.82 -12.65
N HIS A 28 10.57 -1.76 -12.85
CA HIS A 28 9.38 -1.53 -13.67
C HIS A 28 8.45 -0.45 -13.07
N PHE A 29 8.27 -0.49 -11.75
CA PHE A 29 7.47 0.50 -11.03
C PHE A 29 8.06 1.92 -11.18
N GLU A 30 9.37 2.08 -10.96
CA GLU A 30 10.07 3.36 -11.10
C GLU A 30 9.99 3.92 -12.53
N ASN A 31 9.88 3.05 -13.53
CA ASN A 31 9.67 3.42 -14.94
C ASN A 31 8.19 3.60 -15.32
N GLY A 32 7.27 3.62 -14.34
CA GLY A 32 5.85 3.84 -14.56
C GLY A 32 5.14 2.75 -15.35
N LYS A 33 5.66 1.51 -15.32
CA LYS A 33 5.07 0.38 -16.04
C LYS A 33 3.98 -0.31 -15.23
N TYR A 34 3.03 -0.88 -15.93
CA TYR A 34 2.01 -1.79 -15.40
C TYR A 34 2.44 -3.24 -15.66
N GLY A 35 1.98 -4.15 -14.82
CA GLY A 35 2.31 -5.55 -15.01
C GLY A 35 1.55 -6.50 -14.09
N LEU A 36 1.77 -7.77 -14.32
CA LEU A 36 1.28 -8.87 -13.50
C LEU A 36 2.47 -9.54 -12.80
N LEU A 37 2.43 -9.57 -11.46
CA LEU A 37 3.41 -10.29 -10.67
C LEU A 37 2.88 -11.69 -10.35
N ASN A 38 3.49 -12.70 -10.93
CA ASN A 38 3.22 -14.11 -10.63
C ASN A 38 4.45 -14.74 -9.94
N ALA A 39 4.29 -15.10 -8.68
CA ALA A 39 5.33 -15.73 -7.89
C ALA A 39 4.69 -16.65 -6.84
N PRO A 40 5.40 -17.69 -6.34
CA PRO A 40 4.87 -18.59 -5.32
C PRO A 40 4.43 -17.89 -4.05
N THR A 41 3.52 -18.51 -3.31
CA THR A 41 3.11 -18.06 -1.97
C THR A 41 4.32 -18.02 -1.03
N GLY A 42 4.43 -16.97 -0.21
CA GLY A 42 5.55 -16.80 0.72
C GLY A 42 6.87 -16.32 0.08
N SER A 43 6.87 -15.98 -1.22
CA SER A 43 8.08 -15.53 -1.92
C SER A 43 8.42 -14.05 -1.74
N GLY A 44 7.61 -13.28 -1.00
CA GLY A 44 7.83 -11.86 -0.79
C GLY A 44 7.15 -10.94 -1.82
N LYS A 45 6.04 -11.37 -2.44
CA LYS A 45 5.24 -10.55 -3.37
C LYS A 45 4.76 -9.25 -2.75
N THR A 46 4.28 -9.30 -1.51
CA THR A 46 3.79 -8.10 -0.80
C THR A 46 4.89 -7.05 -0.72
N LEU A 47 6.10 -7.43 -0.35
CA LEU A 47 7.25 -6.53 -0.27
C LEU A 47 7.72 -6.06 -1.65
N ALA A 48 7.63 -6.92 -2.68
CA ALA A 48 7.93 -6.53 -4.05
C ALA A 48 7.07 -5.35 -4.53
N LEU A 49 5.80 -5.33 -4.10
CA LEU A 49 4.85 -4.28 -4.46
C LEU A 49 4.90 -3.09 -3.48
N TRP A 50 5.06 -3.36 -2.19
CA TRP A 50 4.98 -2.32 -1.16
C TRP A 50 6.22 -1.43 -1.07
N MET A 51 7.42 -1.98 -1.23
CA MET A 51 8.65 -1.19 -1.09
C MET A 51 8.74 -0.01 -2.06
N PRO A 52 8.49 -0.18 -3.38
CA PRO A 52 8.52 0.96 -4.29
C PRO A 52 7.39 1.97 -4.02
N ILE A 53 6.24 1.52 -3.54
CA ILE A 53 5.13 2.40 -3.13
C ILE A 53 5.54 3.25 -1.92
N CYS A 54 6.14 2.65 -0.90
CA CYS A 54 6.69 3.37 0.26
C CYS A 54 7.69 4.43 -0.17
N LYS A 55 8.62 4.06 -1.05
CA LYS A 55 9.64 4.97 -1.59
C LYS A 55 8.97 6.14 -2.31
N GLN A 56 8.02 5.89 -3.18
CA GLN A 56 7.27 6.93 -3.90
C GLN A 56 6.53 7.87 -2.94
N ILE A 57 5.80 7.33 -1.96
CA ILE A 57 5.06 8.14 -0.99
C ILE A 57 6.01 8.99 -0.15
N SER A 58 7.14 8.44 0.29
CA SER A 58 8.13 9.15 1.11
C SER A 58 8.88 10.25 0.36
N GLN A 59 9.09 10.07 -0.94
CA GLN A 59 9.76 11.06 -1.79
C GLN A 59 8.85 12.25 -2.14
N HIS A 60 7.56 12.00 -2.15
CA HIS A 60 6.55 13.02 -2.43
C HIS A 60 5.63 13.21 -1.23
N PRO A 61 6.14 13.75 -0.09
CA PRO A 61 5.29 14.07 1.04
C PRO A 61 4.31 15.13 0.58
N SER A 62 3.21 14.66 -0.01
CA SER A 62 2.26 15.58 -0.61
C SER A 62 1.61 16.39 0.48
N LYS A 63 1.66 17.70 0.33
CA LYS A 63 0.87 18.65 1.11
C LYS A 63 -0.65 18.42 0.89
N LYS A 64 -1.03 17.59 -0.08
CA LYS A 64 -2.42 17.25 -0.37
C LYS A 64 -2.82 16.02 0.45
N SER A 65 -3.78 16.21 1.34
CA SER A 65 -4.46 15.11 2.02
C SER A 65 -5.21 14.24 1.01
N GLY A 66 -5.22 12.95 1.23
CA GLY A 66 -5.97 12.00 0.41
C GLY A 66 -5.20 10.71 0.18
N LEU A 67 -5.88 9.77 -0.45
CA LEU A 67 -5.37 8.46 -0.79
C LEU A 67 -4.23 8.57 -1.80
N LYS A 68 -3.12 7.87 -1.53
CA LYS A 68 -1.95 7.81 -2.42
C LYS A 68 -1.81 6.46 -3.11
N ALA A 69 -2.16 5.38 -2.41
CA ALA A 69 -2.15 4.03 -2.97
C ALA A 69 -3.38 3.24 -2.54
N LEU A 70 -3.87 2.39 -3.43
CA LEU A 70 -5.02 1.53 -3.19
C LEU A 70 -4.62 0.07 -3.39
N TRP A 71 -4.93 -0.77 -2.38
CA TRP A 71 -4.72 -2.22 -2.46
C TRP A 71 -6.06 -2.93 -2.36
N ILE A 72 -6.42 -3.64 -3.42
CA ILE A 72 -7.69 -4.37 -3.50
C ILE A 72 -7.43 -5.86 -3.34
N THR A 73 -8.13 -6.49 -2.43
CA THR A 73 -8.06 -7.95 -2.22
C THR A 73 -9.46 -8.51 -2.01
N PRO A 74 -9.78 -9.68 -2.57
CA PRO A 74 -11.12 -10.29 -2.44
C PRO A 74 -11.39 -10.86 -1.05
N LEU A 75 -10.34 -11.11 -0.25
CA LEU A 75 -10.45 -11.80 1.04
C LEU A 75 -10.12 -10.86 2.21
N LYS A 76 -11.02 -10.77 3.18
CA LYS A 76 -10.81 -9.97 4.40
C LYS A 76 -9.59 -10.43 5.21
N ALA A 77 -9.37 -11.74 5.32
CA ALA A 77 -8.19 -12.28 5.99
C ALA A 77 -6.89 -11.83 5.33
N LEU A 78 -6.86 -11.85 4.00
CA LEU A 78 -5.70 -11.36 3.24
C LEU A 78 -5.49 -9.86 3.41
N ALA A 79 -6.55 -9.08 3.53
CA ALA A 79 -6.44 -7.65 3.83
C ALA A 79 -5.72 -7.39 5.17
N GLN A 80 -6.00 -8.20 6.19
CA GLN A 80 -5.33 -8.12 7.49
C GLN A 80 -3.85 -8.52 7.40
N GLU A 81 -3.51 -9.57 6.66
CA GLU A 81 -2.12 -9.98 6.44
C GLU A 81 -1.32 -8.90 5.69
N ILE A 82 -1.91 -8.29 4.67
CA ILE A 82 -1.31 -7.19 3.93
C ILE A 82 -1.10 -5.98 4.85
N GLU A 83 -2.07 -5.65 5.69
CA GLU A 83 -1.93 -4.55 6.66
C GLU A 83 -0.76 -4.80 7.61
N LEU A 84 -0.67 -5.99 8.21
CA LEU A 84 0.43 -6.33 9.12
C LEU A 84 1.78 -6.19 8.44
N SER A 85 1.94 -6.77 7.26
CA SER A 85 3.20 -6.73 6.50
C SER A 85 3.58 -5.31 6.07
N THR A 86 2.61 -4.51 5.64
CA THR A 86 2.85 -3.13 5.20
C THR A 86 3.14 -2.21 6.38
N ARG A 87 2.47 -2.40 7.50
CA ARG A 87 2.68 -1.64 8.74
C ARG A 87 4.05 -1.92 9.34
N GLU A 88 4.50 -3.18 9.36
CA GLU A 88 5.84 -3.55 9.83
C GLU A 88 6.93 -2.74 9.14
N VAL A 89 6.87 -2.61 7.82
CA VAL A 89 7.83 -1.79 7.05
C VAL A 89 7.79 -0.33 7.47
N VAL A 90 6.59 0.23 7.61
CA VAL A 90 6.39 1.64 7.97
C VAL A 90 6.93 1.93 9.37
N ASP A 91 6.66 1.05 10.32
CA ASP A 91 7.07 1.20 11.71
C ASP A 91 8.60 1.04 11.85
N ASP A 92 9.17 0.00 11.23
CA ASP A 92 10.61 -0.27 11.28
C ASP A 92 11.43 0.85 10.63
N LEU A 93 10.99 1.35 9.50
CA LEU A 93 11.66 2.43 8.76
C LEU A 93 11.22 3.84 9.22
N LYS A 94 10.35 3.92 10.24
CA LYS A 94 9.85 5.18 10.83
C LYS A 94 9.28 6.15 9.78
N LEU A 95 8.52 5.61 8.84
CA LEU A 95 7.93 6.37 7.76
C LEU A 95 6.63 7.06 8.23
N ASP A 96 6.40 8.28 7.80
CA ASP A 96 5.14 8.99 8.01
C ASP A 96 4.12 8.61 6.92
N ILE A 97 3.65 7.37 6.98
CA ILE A 97 2.67 6.80 6.04
C ILE A 97 1.52 6.18 6.85
N SER A 98 0.33 6.69 6.63
CA SER A 98 -0.87 6.14 7.26
C SER A 98 -1.45 4.99 6.44
N ILE A 99 -1.77 3.88 7.13
CA ILE A 99 -2.36 2.67 6.54
C ILE A 99 -3.72 2.41 7.17
N GLY A 100 -4.69 2.04 6.37
CA GLY A 100 -6.02 1.67 6.86
C GLY A 100 -6.67 0.57 6.04
N ILE A 101 -7.56 -0.18 6.71
CA ILE A 101 -8.41 -1.20 6.09
C ILE A 101 -9.84 -0.68 5.97
N ARG A 102 -10.49 -0.99 4.86
CA ARG A 102 -11.91 -0.84 4.66
C ARG A 102 -12.51 -2.13 4.13
N THR A 103 -13.21 -2.86 4.99
CA THR A 103 -13.95 -4.08 4.67
C THR A 103 -15.35 -4.02 5.29
N GLY A 104 -16.15 -5.06 5.09
CA GLY A 104 -17.45 -5.17 5.74
C GLY A 104 -17.37 -5.11 7.26
N ASP A 105 -16.27 -5.54 7.85
CA ASP A 105 -16.08 -5.62 9.32
C ASP A 105 -15.44 -4.36 9.92
N THR A 106 -15.10 -3.36 9.12
CA THR A 106 -14.51 -2.11 9.61
C THR A 106 -15.47 -1.37 10.53
N PRO A 107 -15.06 -1.05 11.77
CA PRO A 107 -15.93 -0.38 12.75
C PRO A 107 -16.44 0.98 12.27
N ASN A 108 -17.64 1.35 12.69
CA ASN A 108 -18.27 2.60 12.28
C ASN A 108 -17.45 3.85 12.64
N ALA A 109 -16.77 3.85 13.78
CA ALA A 109 -15.88 4.94 14.18
C ALA A 109 -14.72 5.13 13.18
N VAL A 110 -14.11 4.03 12.72
CA VAL A 110 -13.06 4.06 11.70
C VAL A 110 -13.62 4.52 10.35
N ARG A 111 -14.81 4.02 9.97
CA ARG A 111 -15.50 4.45 8.75
C ARG A 111 -15.79 5.95 8.75
N ALA A 112 -16.19 6.50 9.88
CA ALA A 112 -16.44 7.93 10.04
C ALA A 112 -15.17 8.77 9.86
N LYS A 113 -14.03 8.32 10.40
CA LYS A 113 -12.72 8.96 10.19
C LYS A 113 -12.30 8.90 8.71
N GLN A 114 -12.45 7.74 8.08
CA GLN A 114 -12.11 7.54 6.67
C GLN A 114 -12.98 8.37 5.72
N ARG A 115 -14.24 8.64 6.06
CA ARG A 115 -15.09 9.56 5.28
C ARG A 115 -14.54 10.98 5.25
N LYS A 116 -13.93 11.43 6.34
CA LYS A 116 -13.31 12.76 6.42
C LYS A 116 -11.95 12.79 5.69
N LYS A 117 -11.14 11.78 5.92
CA LYS A 117 -9.80 11.66 5.33
C LYS A 117 -9.43 10.19 5.19
N LEU A 118 -9.16 9.75 3.95
CA LEU A 118 -8.58 8.44 3.69
C LEU A 118 -7.12 8.38 4.12
N PRO A 119 -6.61 7.19 4.52
CA PRO A 119 -5.18 6.97 4.75
C PRO A 119 -4.38 7.10 3.46
N ASP A 120 -3.06 7.16 3.57
CA ASP A 120 -2.16 7.16 2.42
C ASP A 120 -2.25 5.84 1.63
N LEU A 121 -2.27 4.70 2.33
CA LEU A 121 -2.61 3.39 1.78
C LEU A 121 -3.96 2.92 2.31
N LEU A 122 -4.88 2.64 1.42
CA LEU A 122 -6.14 1.96 1.74
C LEU A 122 -6.10 0.53 1.22
N ILE A 123 -6.30 -0.44 2.12
CA ILE A 123 -6.49 -1.84 1.80
C ILE A 123 -7.98 -2.14 1.89
N THR A 124 -8.58 -2.64 0.82
CA THR A 124 -10.04 -2.80 0.75
C THR A 124 -10.45 -4.01 -0.07
N THR A 125 -11.72 -4.38 0.04
CA THR A 125 -12.34 -5.40 -0.81
C THR A 125 -13.12 -4.73 -1.95
N PRO A 126 -13.39 -5.43 -3.07
CA PRO A 126 -14.16 -4.88 -4.19
C PRO A 126 -15.53 -4.33 -3.77
N GLU A 127 -16.23 -5.03 -2.88
CA GLU A 127 -17.55 -4.62 -2.40
C GLU A 127 -17.47 -3.31 -1.60
N SER A 128 -16.48 -3.21 -0.70
CA SER A 128 -16.28 -2.00 0.09
C SER A 128 -15.83 -0.81 -0.75
N LEU A 129 -15.02 -1.06 -1.76
CA LEU A 129 -14.61 -0.04 -2.73
C LEU A 129 -15.83 0.50 -3.50
N HIS A 130 -16.73 -0.39 -3.93
CA HIS A 130 -17.97 0.01 -4.60
C HIS A 130 -18.79 0.99 -3.75
N PHE A 131 -18.95 0.70 -2.45
CA PHE A 131 -19.62 1.61 -1.51
C PHE A 131 -18.89 2.95 -1.35
N LEU A 132 -17.56 2.94 -1.27
CA LEU A 132 -16.78 4.18 -1.18
C LEU A 132 -16.95 5.04 -2.43
N MET A 133 -16.93 4.43 -3.61
CA MET A 133 -17.04 5.12 -4.90
C MET A 133 -18.45 5.65 -5.20
N SER A 134 -19.47 5.26 -4.44
CA SER A 134 -20.82 5.78 -4.59
C SER A 134 -20.99 7.23 -4.10
N SER A 135 -20.05 7.76 -3.32
CA SER A 135 -20.05 9.12 -2.81
C SER A 135 -19.13 10.03 -3.61
N LYS A 136 -19.65 11.15 -4.09
CA LYS A 136 -18.86 12.17 -4.81
C LYS A 136 -17.72 12.73 -3.96
N GLN A 137 -17.95 12.91 -2.65
CA GLN A 137 -16.93 13.36 -1.71
C GLN A 137 -15.77 12.37 -1.62
N MET A 138 -16.08 11.07 -1.59
CA MET A 138 -15.07 10.02 -1.57
C MET A 138 -14.31 9.95 -2.88
N GLN A 139 -15.00 10.02 -4.03
CA GLN A 139 -14.37 10.03 -5.36
C GLN A 139 -13.28 11.11 -5.48
N GLN A 140 -13.47 12.28 -4.86
CA GLN A 140 -12.48 13.35 -4.85
C GLN A 140 -11.15 12.92 -4.21
N GLN A 141 -11.21 12.08 -3.18
CA GLN A 141 -10.02 11.60 -2.47
C GLN A 141 -9.22 10.56 -3.29
N PHE A 142 -9.84 9.96 -4.31
CA PHE A 142 -9.19 8.99 -5.22
C PHE A 142 -8.52 9.64 -6.43
N LYS A 143 -8.72 10.92 -6.70
CA LYS A 143 -8.23 11.59 -7.92
C LYS A 143 -6.73 11.47 -8.17
N ASN A 144 -5.95 11.42 -7.10
CA ASN A 144 -4.48 11.35 -7.18
C ASN A 144 -3.94 9.99 -6.72
N CYS A 145 -4.82 8.99 -6.63
CA CYS A 145 -4.44 7.66 -6.19
C CYS A 145 -3.72 6.92 -7.31
N CYS A 146 -2.46 6.65 -7.12
CA CYS A 146 -1.62 5.80 -7.96
C CYS A 146 -0.42 5.36 -7.12
N PRO A 147 -0.11 4.08 -7.01
CA PRO A 147 -0.66 2.97 -7.80
C PRO A 147 -1.93 2.33 -7.24
N ILE A 148 -2.52 1.45 -8.06
CA ILE A 148 -3.57 0.53 -7.65
C ILE A 148 -3.02 -0.90 -7.76
N VAL A 149 -3.15 -1.67 -6.69
CA VAL A 149 -2.73 -3.08 -6.59
C VAL A 149 -3.96 -3.96 -6.42
N PHE A 150 -3.99 -5.07 -7.16
CA PHE A 150 -5.02 -6.09 -7.04
C PHE A 150 -4.45 -7.40 -6.51
#